data_f905d7595e538e86dc5244eb4472091c
#
_entry.id   f905d7595e538e86dc5244eb4472091c
#
_cell.length_a   1.000
_cell.length_b   1.000
_cell.length_c   1.000
_cell.angle_alpha   90.00
_cell.angle_beta   90.00
_cell.angle_gamma   90.00
#
_symmetry.space_group_name_H-M   'P 1'
#
loop_
_entity.id
_entity.type
_entity.pdbx_description
1 polymer ?
#
loop_
_entity_poly.entity_id
_entity_poly.type
_entity_poly.pdbx_seq_one_letter_code
_entity_poly.pdbx_strand_id
1 'polypeptide(L)'
;MATPKHFLDLDQVDPKTLRQILDHGKAMKKARTNGGHDKPLAGKTLAMIFEKPSTRTRVSFEVGMRELGGQTIMLGRTDTQLGRGETIADTARVLSRYVDIIMMRTTVEEKLLEMAKYATVPVINGLTDKTHPCQLMADVMTYEEHRGPIRGRSVAWSGDGNNMATSWIHAAVQFDFELRVACPSELKPPEDVLAWAEKSKGRITIGHDPETIVRNADCVVTDTWVSMGDEDPHSPSASRRHNLLRSYQVDRRLMQLAKPDAIFMHCLPAHRGEEVTEDVIDGPQSVVFDEAENRLHAQKSILAWCLS
;
A
#
# COMPACT_ATOMS: atom_id res chain seq x y z
N MET A 1 -28.67 -10.00 7.23
CA MET A 1 -27.27 -10.46 7.08
C MET A 1 -26.38 -9.39 7.68
N ALA A 2 -25.27 -9.77 8.32
CA ALA A 2 -24.30 -8.77 8.81
C ALA A 2 -23.67 -8.03 7.63
N THR A 3 -23.34 -6.75 7.82
CA THR A 3 -22.64 -5.95 6.81
C THR A 3 -21.25 -6.54 6.59
N PRO A 4 -20.81 -6.75 5.32
CA PRO A 4 -19.46 -7.25 5.04
C PRO A 4 -18.37 -6.35 5.62
N LYS A 5 -17.29 -6.96 6.11
CA LYS A 5 -16.11 -6.22 6.58
C LYS A 5 -15.19 -5.90 5.39
N HIS A 6 -15.40 -4.76 4.75
CA HIS A 6 -14.53 -4.31 3.67
C HIS A 6 -13.19 -3.79 4.20
N PHE A 7 -12.12 -3.92 3.40
CA PHE A 7 -10.83 -3.28 3.63
C PHE A 7 -10.50 -2.36 2.45
N LEU A 8 -11.10 -1.16 2.47
CA LEU A 8 -11.01 -0.21 1.35
C LEU A 8 -9.89 0.81 1.55
N ASP A 9 -9.74 1.33 2.78
CA ASP A 9 -8.64 2.21 3.13
C ASP A 9 -8.39 2.20 4.64
N LEU A 10 -7.20 2.69 5.05
CA LEU A 10 -6.80 2.72 6.46
C LEU A 10 -7.62 3.71 7.28
N ASP A 11 -8.04 4.83 6.70
CA ASP A 11 -8.88 5.84 7.36
C ASP A 11 -10.29 5.34 7.70
N GLN A 12 -10.72 4.24 7.06
CA GLN A 12 -12.04 3.62 7.25
C GLN A 12 -12.04 2.47 8.28
N VAL A 13 -10.88 2.12 8.81
CA VAL A 13 -10.73 1.07 9.81
C VAL A 13 -10.16 1.68 11.10
N ASP A 14 -10.76 1.37 12.25
CA ASP A 14 -10.29 1.95 13.50
C ASP A 14 -8.85 1.49 13.86
N PRO A 15 -8.06 2.34 14.56
CA PRO A 15 -6.66 2.07 14.85
C PRO A 15 -6.42 0.78 15.63
N LYS A 16 -7.34 0.40 16.51
CA LYS A 16 -7.22 -0.84 17.31
C LYS A 16 -7.39 -2.07 16.41
N THR A 17 -8.34 -2.03 15.51
CA THR A 17 -8.54 -3.11 14.51
C THR A 17 -7.34 -3.22 13.58
N LEU A 18 -6.81 -2.11 13.04
CA LEU A 18 -5.59 -2.13 12.22
C LEU A 18 -4.40 -2.73 12.98
N ARG A 19 -4.25 -2.38 14.26
CA ARG A 19 -3.21 -2.97 15.11
C ARG A 19 -3.39 -4.48 15.28
N GLN A 20 -4.61 -4.95 15.50
CA GLN A 20 -4.91 -6.38 15.60
C GLN A 20 -4.58 -7.13 14.30
N ILE A 21 -4.95 -6.55 13.14
CA ILE A 21 -4.61 -7.11 11.83
C ILE A 21 -3.09 -7.20 11.67
N LEU A 22 -2.35 -6.14 12.02
CA LEU A 22 -0.90 -6.10 11.91
C LEU A 22 -0.23 -7.17 12.80
N ASP A 23 -0.63 -7.26 14.07
CA ASP A 23 -0.07 -8.20 15.03
C ASP A 23 -0.38 -9.66 14.63
N HIS A 24 -1.57 -9.90 14.06
CA HIS A 24 -1.93 -11.20 13.51
C HIS A 24 -1.07 -11.56 12.29
N GLY A 25 -0.78 -10.59 11.41
CA GLY A 25 0.15 -10.78 10.28
C GLY A 25 1.55 -11.19 10.72
N LYS A 26 2.09 -10.53 11.76
CA LYS A 26 3.38 -10.90 12.38
C LYS A 26 3.35 -12.33 12.97
N ALA A 27 2.26 -12.68 13.65
CA ALA A 27 2.09 -14.03 14.20
C ALA A 27 2.04 -15.10 13.09
N MET A 28 1.34 -14.81 11.99
CA MET A 28 1.29 -15.70 10.81
C MET A 28 2.67 -15.86 10.14
N LYS A 29 3.47 -14.79 10.05
CA LYS A 29 4.86 -14.86 9.54
C LYS A 29 5.70 -15.78 10.41
N LYS A 30 5.65 -15.58 11.72
CA LYS A 30 6.37 -16.42 12.69
C LYS A 30 5.92 -17.88 12.64
N ALA A 31 4.63 -18.15 12.53
CA ALA A 31 4.11 -19.51 12.41
C ALA A 31 4.60 -20.21 11.14
N ARG A 32 4.62 -19.50 10.01
CA ARG A 32 5.14 -19.99 8.72
C ARG A 32 6.59 -20.48 8.84
N THR A 33 7.45 -19.67 9.48
CA THR A 33 8.86 -20.01 9.70
C THR A 33 9.02 -21.29 10.54
N ASN A 34 8.08 -21.57 11.45
CA ASN A 34 8.08 -22.75 12.31
C ASN A 34 7.36 -23.95 11.69
N GLY A 35 6.99 -23.89 10.40
CA GLY A 35 6.31 -24.99 9.69
C GLY A 35 4.82 -25.18 10.05
N GLY A 36 4.23 -24.28 10.82
CA GLY A 36 2.81 -24.29 11.18
C GLY A 36 1.96 -23.47 10.22
N HIS A 37 0.87 -24.05 9.71
CA HIS A 37 -0.10 -23.35 8.87
C HIS A 37 -1.52 -23.71 9.30
N ASP A 38 -2.14 -22.83 10.08
CA ASP A 38 -3.59 -22.87 10.24
C ASP A 38 -4.24 -22.54 8.89
N LYS A 39 -5.34 -23.26 8.59
CA LYS A 39 -6.10 -23.06 7.34
C LYS A 39 -7.48 -22.48 7.64
N PRO A 40 -7.57 -21.27 8.21
CA PRO A 40 -8.84 -20.67 8.65
C PRO A 40 -9.78 -20.37 7.48
N LEU A 41 -9.28 -20.32 6.26
CA LEU A 41 -10.05 -20.07 5.06
C LEU A 41 -10.24 -21.31 4.17
N ALA A 42 -10.17 -22.50 4.77
CA ALA A 42 -10.44 -23.74 4.03
C ALA A 42 -11.85 -23.71 3.40
N GLY A 43 -11.93 -24.00 2.10
CA GLY A 43 -13.16 -23.95 1.32
C GLY A 43 -13.63 -22.56 0.88
N LYS A 44 -12.88 -21.50 1.22
CA LYS A 44 -13.18 -20.12 0.79
C LYS A 44 -12.55 -19.78 -0.56
N THR A 45 -13.22 -18.96 -1.33
CA THR A 45 -12.77 -18.50 -2.66
C THR A 45 -12.60 -16.99 -2.70
N LEU A 46 -11.43 -16.54 -3.14
CA LEU A 46 -11.11 -15.14 -3.42
C LEU A 46 -11.19 -14.88 -4.93
N ALA A 47 -12.04 -13.95 -5.37
CA ALA A 47 -11.96 -13.37 -6.71
C ALA A 47 -10.98 -12.20 -6.71
N MET A 48 -10.02 -12.19 -7.62
CA MET A 48 -9.04 -11.12 -7.80
C MET A 48 -9.26 -10.42 -9.14
N ILE A 49 -9.74 -9.18 -9.12
CA ILE A 49 -10.00 -8.37 -10.31
C ILE A 49 -8.83 -7.42 -10.54
N PHE A 50 -8.19 -7.51 -11.72
CA PHE A 50 -7.08 -6.66 -12.12
C PHE A 50 -7.39 -5.89 -13.40
N GLU A 51 -7.56 -4.56 -13.30
CA GLU A 51 -7.62 -3.69 -14.47
C GLU A 51 -6.24 -3.30 -15.02
N LYS A 52 -5.19 -3.38 -14.17
CA LYS A 52 -3.78 -3.20 -14.55
C LYS A 52 -2.92 -4.38 -14.10
N PRO A 53 -1.87 -4.75 -14.84
CA PRO A 53 -0.94 -5.81 -14.46
C PRO A 53 -0.29 -5.54 -13.10
N SER A 54 -0.10 -6.60 -12.31
CA SER A 54 0.62 -6.51 -11.04
C SER A 54 1.15 -7.88 -10.62
N THR A 55 2.44 -8.10 -10.75
CA THR A 55 3.08 -9.35 -10.34
C THR A 55 3.04 -9.55 -8.83
N ARG A 56 3.51 -8.55 -8.07
CA ARG A 56 3.62 -8.65 -6.62
C ARG A 56 2.26 -8.84 -5.93
N THR A 57 1.28 -8.01 -6.25
CA THR A 57 -0.07 -8.10 -5.67
C THR A 57 -0.74 -9.43 -6.01
N ARG A 58 -0.62 -9.86 -7.28
CA ARG A 58 -1.16 -11.15 -7.71
C ARG A 58 -0.57 -12.31 -6.94
N VAL A 59 0.75 -12.43 -6.96
CA VAL A 59 1.44 -13.57 -6.33
C VAL A 59 1.23 -13.59 -4.82
N SER A 60 1.32 -12.43 -4.14
CA SER A 60 1.16 -12.38 -2.68
C SER A 60 -0.25 -12.73 -2.21
N PHE A 61 -1.31 -12.26 -2.89
CA PHE A 61 -2.68 -12.66 -2.57
C PHE A 61 -2.96 -14.14 -2.89
N GLU A 62 -2.50 -14.63 -4.05
CA GLU A 62 -2.69 -16.00 -4.47
C GLU A 62 -2.01 -16.99 -3.52
N VAL A 63 -0.74 -16.74 -3.20
CA VAL A 63 0.01 -17.54 -2.24
C VAL A 63 -0.60 -17.43 -0.84
N GLY A 64 -0.94 -16.21 -0.41
CA GLY A 64 -1.55 -15.95 0.89
C GLY A 64 -2.86 -16.69 1.09
N MET A 65 -3.77 -16.61 0.11
CA MET A 65 -5.05 -17.33 0.17
C MET A 65 -4.87 -18.85 0.19
N ARG A 66 -3.94 -19.37 -0.61
CA ARG A 66 -3.62 -20.80 -0.64
C ARG A 66 -3.02 -21.28 0.69
N GLU A 67 -2.13 -20.52 1.31
CA GLU A 67 -1.56 -20.85 2.63
C GLU A 67 -2.64 -20.87 3.72
N LEU A 68 -3.67 -20.02 3.61
CA LEU A 68 -4.82 -20.03 4.51
C LEU A 68 -5.84 -21.13 4.20
N GLY A 69 -5.59 -21.98 3.19
CA GLY A 69 -6.44 -23.12 2.81
C GLY A 69 -7.53 -22.79 1.80
N GLY A 70 -7.59 -21.55 1.31
CA GLY A 70 -8.57 -21.12 0.33
C GLY A 70 -8.10 -21.29 -1.11
N GLN A 71 -8.95 -20.84 -2.05
CA GLN A 71 -8.71 -20.86 -3.50
C GLN A 71 -8.82 -19.45 -4.08
N THR A 72 -8.25 -19.26 -5.27
CA THR A 72 -8.30 -17.98 -5.98
C THR A 72 -8.84 -18.14 -7.38
N ILE A 73 -9.59 -17.15 -7.83
CA ILE A 73 -9.99 -16.96 -9.24
C ILE A 73 -9.43 -15.62 -9.68
N MET A 74 -8.62 -15.65 -10.74
CA MET A 74 -8.08 -14.43 -11.31
C MET A 74 -8.92 -13.95 -12.48
N LEU A 75 -9.28 -12.68 -12.46
CA LEU A 75 -10.07 -12.00 -13.47
C LEU A 75 -9.28 -10.80 -13.99
N GLY A 76 -8.61 -10.98 -15.12
CA GLY A 76 -7.90 -9.93 -15.83
C GLY A 76 -8.85 -9.05 -16.65
N ARG A 77 -8.34 -7.92 -17.15
CA ARG A 77 -9.11 -6.98 -17.97
C ARG A 77 -9.72 -7.62 -19.22
N THR A 78 -9.07 -8.63 -19.80
CA THR A 78 -9.55 -9.37 -20.97
C THR A 78 -10.54 -10.47 -20.64
N ASP A 79 -10.55 -10.92 -19.37
CA ASP A 79 -11.31 -12.09 -18.92
C ASP A 79 -12.70 -11.71 -18.38
N THR A 80 -12.93 -10.41 -18.17
CA THR A 80 -14.17 -9.88 -17.61
C THR A 80 -14.99 -9.12 -18.65
N GLN A 81 -16.30 -9.06 -18.43
CA GLN A 81 -17.19 -8.16 -19.18
C GLN A 81 -17.15 -6.72 -18.63
N LEU A 82 -16.38 -6.46 -17.57
CA LEU A 82 -16.11 -5.13 -17.05
C LEU A 82 -15.46 -4.26 -18.15
N GLY A 83 -16.12 -3.16 -18.52
CA GLY A 83 -15.71 -2.32 -19.65
C GLY A 83 -16.22 -2.80 -21.03
N ARG A 84 -16.99 -3.90 -21.09
CA ARG A 84 -17.68 -4.38 -22.29
C ARG A 84 -19.20 -4.30 -22.19
N GLY A 85 -19.70 -3.42 -21.32
CA GLY A 85 -21.13 -3.18 -21.14
C GLY A 85 -21.73 -3.70 -19.82
N GLU A 86 -21.04 -4.57 -19.06
CA GLU A 86 -21.49 -4.96 -17.72
C GLU A 86 -21.13 -3.89 -16.70
N THR A 87 -22.08 -3.57 -15.81
CA THR A 87 -21.88 -2.58 -14.74
C THR A 87 -21.09 -3.18 -13.58
N ILE A 88 -20.35 -2.35 -12.83
CA ILE A 88 -19.68 -2.78 -11.60
C ILE A 88 -20.69 -3.36 -10.60
N ALA A 89 -21.89 -2.73 -10.50
CA ALA A 89 -22.95 -3.17 -9.63
C ALA A 89 -23.45 -4.59 -9.95
N ASP A 90 -23.60 -4.93 -11.23
CA ASP A 90 -24.07 -6.26 -11.62
C ASP A 90 -22.96 -7.31 -11.43
N THR A 91 -21.73 -6.98 -11.80
CA THR A 91 -20.57 -7.82 -11.49
C THR A 91 -20.44 -8.11 -9.99
N ALA A 92 -20.61 -7.08 -9.13
CA ALA A 92 -20.57 -7.25 -7.68
C ALA A 92 -21.66 -8.21 -7.17
N ARG A 93 -22.89 -8.07 -7.67
CA ARG A 93 -24.02 -8.96 -7.30
C ARG A 93 -23.81 -10.39 -7.75
N VAL A 94 -23.30 -10.59 -8.96
CA VAL A 94 -23.02 -11.92 -9.52
C VAL A 94 -21.89 -12.60 -8.76
N LEU A 95 -20.73 -11.93 -8.63
CA LEU A 95 -19.57 -12.49 -7.94
C LEU A 95 -19.88 -12.81 -6.48
N SER A 96 -20.65 -11.98 -5.78
CA SER A 96 -21.07 -12.26 -4.40
C SER A 96 -21.87 -13.55 -4.21
N ARG A 97 -22.36 -14.17 -5.28
CA ARG A 97 -23.04 -15.48 -5.23
C ARG A 97 -22.13 -16.66 -5.49
N TYR A 98 -20.89 -16.39 -5.97
CA TYR A 98 -19.95 -17.43 -6.36
C TYR A 98 -18.73 -17.49 -5.45
N VAL A 99 -18.33 -16.37 -4.84
CA VAL A 99 -17.10 -16.25 -4.06
C VAL A 99 -17.38 -15.71 -2.66
N ASP A 100 -16.42 -15.88 -1.75
CA ASP A 100 -16.53 -15.44 -0.37
C ASP A 100 -15.94 -14.04 -0.13
N ILE A 101 -15.05 -13.58 -1.02
CA ILE A 101 -14.34 -12.32 -0.90
C ILE A 101 -13.86 -11.84 -2.28
N ILE A 102 -13.81 -10.54 -2.49
CA ILE A 102 -13.34 -9.92 -3.74
C ILE A 102 -12.15 -9.00 -3.42
N MET A 103 -11.07 -9.09 -4.17
CA MET A 103 -10.01 -8.08 -4.22
C MET A 103 -10.07 -7.38 -5.56
N MET A 104 -10.05 -6.05 -5.55
CA MET A 104 -10.05 -5.26 -6.77
C MET A 104 -8.85 -4.31 -6.83
N ARG A 105 -8.13 -4.35 -7.96
CA ARG A 105 -7.09 -3.40 -8.31
C ARG A 105 -7.51 -2.64 -9.57
N THR A 106 -7.79 -1.37 -9.40
CA THR A 106 -8.26 -0.46 -10.44
C THR A 106 -7.55 0.90 -10.31
N THR A 107 -7.60 1.73 -11.35
CA THR A 107 -7.14 3.12 -11.25
C THR A 107 -8.22 4.05 -10.70
N VAL A 108 -9.49 3.70 -10.89
CA VAL A 108 -10.63 4.55 -10.57
C VAL A 108 -11.23 4.12 -9.23
N GLU A 109 -11.06 4.94 -8.19
CA GLU A 109 -11.57 4.63 -6.85
C GLU A 109 -13.08 4.43 -6.82
N GLU A 110 -13.83 5.21 -7.58
CA GLU A 110 -15.29 5.11 -7.64
C GLU A 110 -15.75 3.70 -8.04
N LYS A 111 -15.01 2.99 -8.88
CA LYS A 111 -15.29 1.58 -9.22
C LYS A 111 -15.14 0.66 -8.01
N LEU A 112 -14.10 0.86 -7.19
CA LEU A 112 -13.90 0.10 -5.96
C LEU A 112 -15.03 0.35 -4.98
N LEU A 113 -15.41 1.61 -4.78
CA LEU A 113 -16.50 2.00 -3.89
C LEU A 113 -17.86 1.46 -4.37
N GLU A 114 -18.12 1.49 -5.70
CA GLU A 114 -19.30 0.87 -6.27
C GLU A 114 -19.33 -0.64 -6.08
N MET A 115 -18.18 -1.32 -6.30
CA MET A 115 -18.03 -2.75 -6.01
C MET A 115 -18.40 -3.05 -4.55
N ALA A 116 -17.83 -2.32 -3.60
CA ALA A 116 -18.10 -2.51 -2.17
C ALA A 116 -19.55 -2.23 -1.80
N LYS A 117 -20.18 -1.24 -2.44
CA LYS A 117 -21.59 -0.86 -2.20
C LYS A 117 -22.57 -1.97 -2.59
N TYR A 118 -22.29 -2.72 -3.66
CA TYR A 118 -23.22 -3.71 -4.20
C TYR A 118 -22.83 -5.16 -3.90
N ALA A 119 -21.61 -5.39 -3.44
CA ALA A 119 -21.18 -6.71 -2.99
C ALA A 119 -21.83 -7.07 -1.64
N THR A 120 -22.22 -8.36 -1.50
CA THR A 120 -22.68 -8.93 -0.23
C THR A 120 -21.59 -9.74 0.47
N VAL A 121 -20.37 -9.70 -0.08
CA VAL A 121 -19.15 -10.28 0.47
C VAL A 121 -18.10 -9.18 0.68
N PRO A 122 -17.08 -9.37 1.53
CA PRO A 122 -16.02 -8.40 1.71
C PRO A 122 -15.32 -8.00 0.40
N VAL A 123 -14.93 -6.74 0.31
CA VAL A 123 -14.12 -6.18 -0.78
C VAL A 123 -12.83 -5.62 -0.22
N ILE A 124 -11.71 -5.95 -0.85
CA ILE A 124 -10.36 -5.48 -0.50
C ILE A 124 -9.84 -4.57 -1.61
N ASN A 125 -9.31 -3.40 -1.22
CA ASN A 125 -8.57 -2.51 -2.10
C ASN A 125 -7.18 -3.09 -2.38
N GLY A 126 -6.95 -3.57 -3.60
CA GLY A 126 -5.66 -4.03 -4.09
C GLY A 126 -4.72 -2.92 -4.54
N LEU A 127 -5.25 -1.78 -4.86
CA LEU A 127 -4.70 -0.44 -5.17
C LEU A 127 -5.72 0.35 -5.99
N THR A 128 -5.82 1.65 -5.72
CA THR A 128 -6.44 2.65 -6.60
C THR A 128 -5.46 3.80 -6.87
N ASP A 129 -5.85 4.78 -7.69
CA ASP A 129 -5.08 6.02 -7.89
C ASP A 129 -4.99 6.85 -6.62
N LYS A 130 -5.88 6.63 -5.65
CA LYS A 130 -5.91 7.39 -4.41
C LYS A 130 -5.12 6.74 -3.29
N THR A 131 -5.18 5.39 -3.14
CA THR A 131 -4.54 4.72 -2.00
C THR A 131 -4.10 3.29 -2.30
N HIS A 132 -3.19 2.80 -1.43
CA HIS A 132 -2.70 1.42 -1.42
C HIS A 132 -2.62 0.86 0.01
N PRO A 133 -3.76 0.65 0.70
CA PRO A 133 -3.77 0.32 2.13
C PRO A 133 -3.07 -0.99 2.48
N CYS A 134 -3.16 -2.01 1.61
CA CYS A 134 -2.48 -3.29 1.82
C CYS A 134 -0.95 -3.15 1.84
N GLN A 135 -0.40 -2.21 1.06
CA GLN A 135 1.03 -1.91 1.08
C GLN A 135 1.42 -1.31 2.43
N LEU A 136 0.69 -0.32 2.90
CA LEU A 136 1.02 0.35 4.17
C LEU A 136 0.97 -0.58 5.37
N MET A 137 0.08 -1.58 5.37
CA MET A 137 0.10 -2.62 6.41
C MET A 137 1.41 -3.43 6.38
N ALA A 138 1.96 -3.69 5.19
CA ALA A 138 3.26 -4.34 5.05
C ALA A 138 4.42 -3.42 5.45
N ASP A 139 4.35 -2.14 5.10
CA ASP A 139 5.37 -1.15 5.40
C ASP A 139 5.50 -0.92 6.92
N VAL A 140 4.38 -0.74 7.61
CA VAL A 140 4.37 -0.63 9.08
C VAL A 140 4.89 -1.92 9.73
N MET A 141 4.51 -3.10 9.20
CA MET A 141 5.01 -4.37 9.68
C MET A 141 6.54 -4.46 9.53
N THR A 142 7.08 -4.08 8.38
CA THR A 142 8.51 -4.08 8.07
C THR A 142 9.27 -3.11 8.95
N TYR A 143 8.76 -1.88 9.07
CA TYR A 143 9.36 -0.91 9.99
C TYR A 143 9.49 -1.50 11.40
N GLU A 144 8.40 -2.09 11.92
CA GLU A 144 8.39 -2.62 13.30
C GLU A 144 9.26 -3.87 13.49
N GLU A 145 9.51 -4.66 12.45
CA GLU A 145 10.46 -5.77 12.49
C GLU A 145 11.91 -5.30 12.65
N HIS A 146 12.28 -4.20 11.98
CA HIS A 146 13.65 -3.68 11.98
C HIS A 146 13.92 -2.67 13.10
N ARG A 147 12.91 -1.91 13.53
CA ARG A 147 13.08 -0.73 14.39
C ARG A 147 12.23 -0.75 15.65
N GLY A 148 11.43 -1.80 15.86
CA GLY A 148 10.44 -1.84 16.94
C GLY A 148 9.23 -0.92 16.68
N PRO A 149 8.37 -0.66 17.67
CA PRO A 149 7.11 0.03 17.48
C PRO A 149 7.26 1.35 16.72
N ILE A 150 6.43 1.54 15.66
CA ILE A 150 6.45 2.76 14.83
C ILE A 150 5.86 3.97 15.56
N ARG A 151 5.02 3.73 16.56
CA ARG A 151 4.38 4.79 17.35
C ARG A 151 5.39 5.80 17.87
N GLY A 152 5.13 7.10 17.63
CA GLY A 152 6.00 8.19 18.06
C GLY A 152 7.30 8.34 17.28
N ARG A 153 7.53 7.53 16.24
CA ARG A 153 8.71 7.62 15.37
C ARG A 153 8.48 8.65 14.27
N SER A 154 9.54 8.92 13.52
CA SER A 154 9.55 9.89 12.43
C SER A 154 9.87 9.21 11.11
N VAL A 155 8.93 9.26 10.17
CA VAL A 155 9.10 8.78 8.80
C VAL A 155 9.20 9.98 7.86
N ALA A 156 10.16 9.97 6.95
CA ALA A 156 10.32 10.99 5.93
C ALA A 156 10.01 10.41 4.55
N TRP A 157 9.11 11.05 3.85
CA TRP A 157 8.81 10.80 2.44
C TRP A 157 9.56 11.82 1.58
N SER A 158 10.16 11.38 0.46
CA SER A 158 10.78 12.26 -0.52
C SER A 158 10.33 11.89 -1.92
N GLY A 159 9.58 12.77 -2.59
CA GLY A 159 9.08 12.53 -3.94
C GLY A 159 7.73 13.16 -4.22
N ASP A 160 6.94 12.49 -5.06
CA ASP A 160 5.60 12.91 -5.46
C ASP A 160 4.57 12.69 -4.34
N GLY A 161 3.64 13.63 -4.18
CA GLY A 161 2.50 13.49 -3.27
C GLY A 161 1.41 12.56 -3.81
N ASN A 162 1.80 11.42 -4.36
CA ASN A 162 0.95 10.43 -5.04
C ASN A 162 0.07 9.60 -4.07
N ASN A 163 -0.54 8.53 -4.58
CA ASN A 163 -1.37 7.60 -3.82
C ASN A 163 -0.61 6.89 -2.69
N MET A 164 0.70 6.66 -2.84
CA MET A 164 1.52 6.08 -1.77
C MET A 164 1.76 7.11 -0.65
N ALA A 165 2.07 8.37 -0.98
CA ALA A 165 2.17 9.45 0.00
C ALA A 165 0.85 9.64 0.77
N THR A 166 -0.29 9.60 0.07
CA THR A 166 -1.63 9.62 0.68
C THR A 166 -1.81 8.47 1.67
N SER A 167 -1.45 7.26 1.26
CA SER A 167 -1.57 6.08 2.13
C SER A 167 -0.66 6.16 3.35
N TRP A 168 0.54 6.74 3.23
CA TRP A 168 1.44 7.03 4.35
C TRP A 168 0.84 8.07 5.32
N ILE A 169 0.11 9.08 4.82
CA ILE A 169 -0.62 10.04 5.66
C ILE A 169 -1.69 9.31 6.48
N HIS A 170 -2.49 8.45 5.86
CA HIS A 170 -3.48 7.64 6.57
C HIS A 170 -2.82 6.74 7.63
N ALA A 171 -1.73 6.06 7.28
CA ALA A 171 -0.99 5.22 8.22
C ALA A 171 -0.42 6.03 9.40
N ALA A 172 0.12 7.23 9.15
CA ALA A 172 0.69 8.09 10.20
C ALA A 172 -0.35 8.47 11.26
N VAL A 173 -1.57 8.78 10.83
CA VAL A 173 -2.68 9.06 11.76
C VAL A 173 -3.07 7.79 12.52
N GLN A 174 -3.28 6.68 11.83
CA GLN A 174 -3.82 5.46 12.39
C GLN A 174 -2.84 4.73 13.34
N PHE A 175 -1.54 4.81 13.07
CA PHE A 175 -0.50 4.19 13.89
C PHE A 175 0.26 5.17 14.80
N ASP A 176 -0.17 6.44 14.83
CA ASP A 176 0.35 7.51 15.71
C ASP A 176 1.87 7.72 15.60
N PHE A 177 2.35 7.98 14.36
CA PHE A 177 3.72 8.40 14.10
C PHE A 177 3.80 9.75 13.38
N GLU A 178 4.97 10.39 13.36
CA GLU A 178 5.22 11.60 12.61
C GLU A 178 5.55 11.28 11.15
N LEU A 179 4.82 11.88 10.22
CA LEU A 179 5.17 11.83 8.80
C LEU A 179 5.57 13.22 8.29
N ARG A 180 6.76 13.30 7.72
CA ARG A 180 7.26 14.50 7.05
C ARG A 180 7.39 14.21 5.56
N VAL A 181 6.74 15.03 4.73
CA VAL A 181 6.66 14.85 3.26
C VAL A 181 7.41 15.97 2.57
N ALA A 182 8.48 15.62 1.86
CA ALA A 182 9.14 16.50 0.92
C ALA A 182 8.58 16.26 -0.48
N CYS A 183 7.92 17.25 -1.06
CA CYS A 183 7.38 17.19 -2.42
C CYS A 183 7.40 18.58 -3.08
N PRO A 184 7.42 18.66 -4.43
CA PRO A 184 7.20 19.90 -5.15
C PRO A 184 5.85 20.54 -4.77
N SER A 185 5.76 21.86 -4.81
CA SER A 185 4.50 22.58 -4.53
C SER A 185 3.35 22.18 -5.45
N GLU A 186 3.68 21.81 -6.68
CA GLU A 186 2.73 21.37 -7.71
C GLU A 186 2.28 19.92 -7.55
N LEU A 187 2.99 19.14 -6.74
CA LEU A 187 2.78 17.70 -6.55
C LEU A 187 2.52 17.35 -5.07
N LYS A 188 1.78 18.20 -4.38
CA LYS A 188 1.36 17.95 -2.99
C LYS A 188 0.32 16.84 -2.91
N PRO A 189 0.25 16.12 -1.77
CA PRO A 189 -0.88 15.27 -1.46
C PRO A 189 -2.21 16.05 -1.56
N PRO A 190 -3.34 15.36 -1.85
CA PRO A 190 -4.66 15.98 -1.97
C PRO A 190 -5.05 16.76 -0.72
N GLU A 191 -5.71 17.93 -0.91
CA GLU A 191 -6.08 18.83 0.19
C GLU A 191 -7.10 18.19 1.15
N ASP A 192 -8.01 17.38 0.65
CA ASP A 192 -8.99 16.65 1.45
C ASP A 192 -8.33 15.64 2.40
N VAL A 193 -7.25 14.99 1.96
CA VAL A 193 -6.44 14.07 2.77
C VAL A 193 -5.70 14.83 3.88
N LEU A 194 -5.11 15.99 3.55
CA LEU A 194 -4.43 16.83 4.53
C LEU A 194 -5.41 17.38 5.58
N ALA A 195 -6.59 17.84 5.15
CA ALA A 195 -7.64 18.31 6.04
C ALA A 195 -8.18 17.18 6.95
N TRP A 196 -8.32 15.96 6.42
CA TRP A 196 -8.68 14.79 7.23
C TRP A 196 -7.60 14.49 8.29
N ALA A 197 -6.34 14.51 7.91
CA ALA A 197 -5.23 14.26 8.83
C ALA A 197 -5.17 15.32 9.95
N GLU A 198 -5.37 16.60 9.62
CA GLU A 198 -5.42 17.69 10.60
C GLU A 198 -6.59 17.51 11.58
N LYS A 199 -7.80 17.25 11.05
CA LYS A 199 -8.98 16.98 11.87
C LYS A 199 -8.79 15.78 12.80
N SER A 200 -8.05 14.77 12.34
CA SER A 200 -7.71 13.56 13.09
C SER A 200 -6.49 13.75 14.01
N LYS A 201 -5.94 14.97 14.09
CA LYS A 201 -4.75 15.33 14.90
C LYS A 201 -3.49 14.54 14.49
N GLY A 202 -3.37 14.21 13.21
CA GLY A 202 -2.17 13.60 12.64
C GLY A 202 -0.96 14.54 12.70
N ARG A 203 0.21 13.97 12.93
CA ARG A 203 1.47 14.73 12.93
C ARG A 203 2.08 14.70 11.54
N ILE A 204 1.52 15.50 10.63
CA ILE A 204 1.93 15.59 9.23
C ILE A 204 2.60 16.93 8.98
N THR A 205 3.77 16.91 8.37
CA THR A 205 4.49 18.13 7.93
C THR A 205 4.74 18.03 6.43
N ILE A 206 4.34 19.04 5.67
CA ILE A 206 4.62 19.14 4.25
C ILE A 206 5.70 20.21 4.05
N GLY A 207 6.75 19.87 3.31
CA GLY A 207 7.84 20.80 2.96
C GLY A 207 8.32 20.60 1.53
N HIS A 208 9.20 21.49 1.07
CA HIS A 208 9.72 21.47 -0.30
C HIS A 208 11.23 21.23 -0.36
N ASP A 209 11.89 21.19 0.80
CA ASP A 209 13.31 20.89 0.91
C ASP A 209 13.51 19.48 1.50
N PRO A 210 13.93 18.49 0.69
CA PRO A 210 14.12 17.12 1.14
C PRO A 210 15.19 17.00 2.23
N GLU A 211 16.22 17.84 2.23
CA GLU A 211 17.28 17.78 3.25
C GLU A 211 16.75 18.13 4.65
N THR A 212 15.89 19.14 4.73
CA THR A 212 15.24 19.53 5.99
C THR A 212 14.26 18.45 6.45
N ILE A 213 13.49 17.89 5.55
CA ILE A 213 12.45 16.87 5.85
C ILE A 213 13.05 15.56 6.32
N VAL A 214 14.12 15.09 5.68
CA VAL A 214 14.77 13.81 5.99
C VAL A 214 15.62 13.88 7.26
N ARG A 215 16.05 15.05 7.67
CA ARG A 215 16.97 15.23 8.81
C ARG A 215 16.47 14.55 10.08
N ASN A 216 17.29 13.65 10.64
CA ASN A 216 17.00 12.86 11.85
C ASN A 216 15.73 11.97 11.74
N ALA A 217 15.30 11.58 10.55
CA ALA A 217 14.21 10.61 10.39
C ALA A 217 14.66 9.19 10.79
N ASP A 218 13.71 8.40 11.31
CA ASP A 218 13.92 6.97 11.63
C ASP A 218 13.80 6.08 10.38
N CYS A 219 13.10 6.57 9.35
CA CYS A 219 12.88 5.90 8.08
C CYS A 219 12.77 6.91 6.95
N VAL A 220 13.35 6.58 5.79
CA VAL A 220 13.19 7.34 4.55
C VAL A 220 12.45 6.48 3.54
N VAL A 221 11.42 7.06 2.91
CA VAL A 221 10.55 6.36 1.95
C VAL A 221 10.42 7.17 0.68
N THR A 222 10.38 6.50 -0.44
CA THR A 222 10.02 7.08 -1.75
C THR A 222 9.23 6.09 -2.59
N ASP A 223 8.71 6.56 -3.72
CA ASP A 223 8.04 5.74 -4.74
C ASP A 223 8.38 6.27 -6.13
N THR A 224 8.03 5.53 -7.16
CA THR A 224 8.26 5.89 -8.55
C THR A 224 7.67 7.27 -8.88
N TRP A 225 8.40 8.06 -9.66
CA TRP A 225 7.95 9.39 -10.06
C TRP A 225 6.84 9.35 -11.10
N VAL A 226 6.82 8.30 -11.92
CA VAL A 226 5.76 8.03 -12.91
C VAL A 226 5.30 6.60 -12.72
N SER A 227 4.02 6.43 -12.40
CA SER A 227 3.45 5.09 -12.19
C SER A 227 3.46 4.28 -13.46
N MET A 228 3.85 3.00 -13.36
CA MET A 228 3.88 2.09 -14.51
C MET A 228 2.48 1.98 -15.16
N GLY A 229 2.40 2.37 -16.42
CA GLY A 229 1.20 2.25 -17.25
C GLY A 229 0.25 3.45 -17.21
N ASP A 230 0.63 4.57 -16.57
CA ASP A 230 -0.21 5.77 -16.51
C ASP A 230 0.14 6.80 -17.58
N GLU A 231 1.39 6.90 -17.98
CA GLU A 231 1.82 7.82 -19.03
C GLU A 231 2.87 7.17 -19.94
N ASP A 232 2.93 7.62 -21.19
CA ASP A 232 4.09 7.37 -22.04
C ASP A 232 5.32 7.99 -21.37
N PRO A 233 6.37 7.20 -21.03
CA PRO A 233 7.58 7.73 -20.39
C PRO A 233 8.25 8.87 -21.16
N HIS A 234 7.95 9.00 -22.45
CA HIS A 234 8.45 10.05 -23.34
C HIS A 234 7.47 11.22 -23.51
N SER A 235 6.34 11.21 -22.78
CA SER A 235 5.38 12.31 -22.86
C SER A 235 5.97 13.61 -22.27
N PRO A 236 5.53 14.79 -22.74
CA PRO A 236 5.93 16.07 -22.14
C PRO A 236 5.55 16.17 -20.65
N SER A 237 4.45 15.55 -20.22
CA SER A 237 4.01 15.51 -18.81
C SER A 237 4.96 14.69 -17.95
N ALA A 238 5.37 13.51 -18.40
CA ALA A 238 6.37 12.68 -17.72
C ALA A 238 7.71 13.41 -17.60
N SER A 239 8.19 14.03 -18.68
CA SER A 239 9.42 14.81 -18.67
C SER A 239 9.36 16.01 -17.69
N ARG A 240 8.22 16.72 -17.62
CA ARG A 240 8.02 17.79 -16.65
C ARG A 240 8.05 17.25 -15.22
N ARG A 241 7.39 16.12 -14.96
CA ARG A 241 7.34 15.47 -13.64
C ARG A 241 8.74 15.06 -13.19
N HIS A 242 9.53 14.44 -14.06
CA HIS A 242 10.93 14.10 -13.78
C HIS A 242 11.77 15.34 -13.43
N ASN A 243 11.62 16.44 -14.15
CA ASN A 243 12.34 17.67 -13.85
C ASN A 243 11.98 18.25 -12.48
N LEU A 244 10.70 18.21 -12.08
CA LEU A 244 10.24 18.68 -10.77
C LEU A 244 10.78 17.79 -9.63
N LEU A 245 10.85 16.48 -9.85
CA LEU A 245 11.18 15.49 -8.82
C LEU A 245 12.68 15.23 -8.69
N ARG A 246 13.51 15.68 -9.63
CA ARG A 246 14.96 15.39 -9.64
C ARG A 246 15.69 15.76 -8.35
N SER A 247 15.30 16.84 -7.67
CA SER A 247 15.89 17.26 -6.39
C SER A 247 15.42 16.42 -5.19
N TYR A 248 14.42 15.55 -5.39
CA TYR A 248 13.84 14.68 -4.37
C TYR A 248 14.36 13.24 -4.45
N GLN A 249 15.31 12.96 -5.36
CA GLN A 249 15.96 11.64 -5.44
C GLN A 249 16.57 11.27 -4.10
N VAL A 250 16.29 10.04 -3.66
CA VAL A 250 16.92 9.48 -2.45
C VAL A 250 18.28 8.90 -2.83
N ASP A 251 19.32 9.65 -2.58
CA ASP A 251 20.71 9.28 -2.75
C ASP A 251 21.40 9.06 -1.40
N ARG A 252 22.66 8.62 -1.43
CA ARG A 252 23.45 8.42 -0.23
C ARG A 252 23.57 9.69 0.62
N ARG A 253 23.69 10.87 -0.01
CA ARG A 253 23.82 12.17 0.69
C ARG A 253 22.55 12.47 1.49
N LEU A 254 21.39 12.23 0.89
CA LEU A 254 20.09 12.44 1.56
C LEU A 254 19.93 11.44 2.71
N MET A 255 20.26 10.16 2.49
CA MET A 255 20.21 9.13 3.55
C MET A 255 21.12 9.45 4.75
N GLN A 256 22.29 10.07 4.53
CA GLN A 256 23.20 10.49 5.60
C GLN A 256 22.64 11.58 6.53
N LEU A 257 21.59 12.32 6.10
CA LEU A 257 20.91 13.31 6.95
C LEU A 257 19.89 12.68 7.89
N ALA A 258 19.42 11.48 7.60
CA ALA A 258 18.59 10.70 8.49
C ALA A 258 19.42 10.17 9.69
N LYS A 259 18.76 9.50 10.64
CA LYS A 259 19.48 8.85 11.73
C LYS A 259 20.45 7.79 11.19
N PRO A 260 21.61 7.55 11.86
CA PRO A 260 22.59 6.58 11.39
C PRO A 260 22.03 5.15 11.21
N ASP A 261 21.00 4.82 11.97
CA ASP A 261 20.29 3.55 11.97
C ASP A 261 18.95 3.62 11.25
N ALA A 262 18.68 4.70 10.49
CA ALA A 262 17.47 4.82 9.66
C ALA A 262 17.44 3.72 8.60
N ILE A 263 16.23 3.24 8.31
CA ILE A 263 16.00 2.30 7.21
C ILE A 263 15.46 3.03 5.98
N PHE A 264 15.70 2.45 4.80
CA PHE A 264 15.13 2.89 3.52
C PHE A 264 14.06 1.89 3.07
N MET A 265 12.91 2.40 2.62
CA MET A 265 11.77 1.62 2.15
C MET A 265 11.27 2.12 0.80
N HIS A 266 10.78 1.19 -0.03
CA HIS A 266 10.21 1.44 -1.35
C HIS A 266 9.31 0.27 -1.75
N CYS A 267 8.06 0.54 -2.10
CA CYS A 267 7.07 -0.50 -2.40
C CYS A 267 7.36 -1.35 -3.65
N LEU A 268 8.37 -0.96 -4.45
CA LEU A 268 8.74 -1.57 -5.73
C LEU A 268 7.59 -1.59 -6.78
N PRO A 269 7.90 -1.51 -8.09
CA PRO A 269 9.24 -1.51 -8.69
C PRO A 269 9.93 -0.16 -8.51
N ALA A 270 11.25 -0.14 -8.53
CA ALA A 270 12.03 1.08 -8.44
C ALA A 270 12.80 1.34 -9.75
N HIS A 271 12.96 2.62 -10.11
CA HIS A 271 13.77 3.06 -11.23
C HIS A 271 15.10 3.61 -10.71
N ARG A 272 16.12 2.74 -10.63
CA ARG A 272 17.46 3.12 -10.19
C ARG A 272 18.02 4.26 -11.03
N GLY A 273 18.49 5.31 -10.36
CA GLY A 273 18.95 6.55 -11.00
C GLY A 273 17.88 7.61 -11.21
N GLU A 274 16.61 7.29 -10.94
CA GLU A 274 15.48 8.22 -10.90
C GLU A 274 15.14 8.58 -9.44
N GLU A 275 14.09 8.00 -8.85
CA GLU A 275 13.66 8.31 -7.49
C GLU A 275 14.64 7.84 -6.40
N VAL A 276 15.46 6.85 -6.70
CA VAL A 276 16.45 6.29 -5.78
C VAL A 276 17.73 5.86 -6.51
N THR A 277 18.89 6.03 -5.88
CA THR A 277 20.16 5.54 -6.40
C THR A 277 20.38 4.07 -6.07
N GLU A 278 21.21 3.37 -6.87
CA GLU A 278 21.49 1.94 -6.70
C GLU A 278 22.15 1.65 -5.34
N ASP A 279 23.09 2.50 -4.90
CA ASP A 279 23.79 2.35 -3.62
C ASP A 279 22.90 2.55 -2.39
N VAL A 280 21.73 3.17 -2.55
CA VAL A 280 20.72 3.27 -1.49
C VAL A 280 19.80 2.05 -1.51
N ILE A 281 19.18 1.72 -2.65
CA ILE A 281 18.20 0.65 -2.71
C ILE A 281 18.79 -0.74 -2.48
N ASP A 282 20.05 -0.95 -2.91
CA ASP A 282 20.80 -2.18 -2.69
C ASP A 282 21.79 -2.05 -1.50
N GLY A 283 21.72 -0.94 -0.77
CA GLY A 283 22.58 -0.63 0.36
C GLY A 283 22.14 -1.28 1.68
N PRO A 284 22.98 -1.16 2.74
CA PRO A 284 22.76 -1.86 4.02
C PRO A 284 21.59 -1.31 4.84
N GLN A 285 21.08 -0.12 4.54
CA GLN A 285 19.90 0.47 5.19
C GLN A 285 18.59 0.10 4.49
N SER A 286 18.67 -0.50 3.30
CA SER A 286 17.50 -0.88 2.51
C SER A 286 16.85 -2.14 3.06
N VAL A 287 15.52 -2.09 3.24
CA VAL A 287 14.69 -3.23 3.68
C VAL A 287 13.59 -3.55 2.66
N VAL A 288 13.75 -3.11 1.42
CA VAL A 288 12.72 -3.21 0.36
C VAL A 288 12.29 -4.65 0.03
N PHE A 289 13.17 -5.63 0.21
CA PHE A 289 12.81 -7.03 -0.03
C PHE A 289 12.06 -7.66 1.14
N ASP A 290 12.37 -7.26 2.38
CA ASP A 290 11.59 -7.64 3.56
C ASP A 290 10.20 -7.00 3.51
N GLU A 291 10.12 -5.74 3.05
CA GLU A 291 8.88 -5.03 2.77
C GLU A 291 8.03 -5.77 1.72
N ALA A 292 8.65 -6.23 0.63
CA ALA A 292 7.98 -7.03 -0.40
C ALA A 292 7.49 -8.39 0.14
N GLU A 293 8.26 -9.06 1.00
CA GLU A 293 7.84 -10.29 1.68
C GLU A 293 6.65 -10.03 2.60
N ASN A 294 6.69 -8.96 3.39
CA ASN A 294 5.66 -8.63 4.37
C ASN A 294 4.29 -8.35 3.75
N ARG A 295 4.21 -8.06 2.46
CA ARG A 295 2.94 -7.99 1.72
C ARG A 295 2.14 -9.28 1.82
N LEU A 296 2.82 -10.44 1.71
CA LEU A 296 2.19 -11.74 1.86
C LEU A 296 1.52 -11.87 3.24
N HIS A 297 2.22 -11.50 4.29
CA HIS A 297 1.76 -11.70 5.67
C HIS A 297 0.68 -10.69 6.07
N ALA A 298 0.82 -9.42 5.68
CA ALA A 298 -0.20 -8.40 5.86
C ALA A 298 -1.50 -8.77 5.13
N GLN A 299 -1.42 -9.20 3.87
CA GLN A 299 -2.59 -9.60 3.08
C GLN A 299 -3.26 -10.86 3.63
N LYS A 300 -2.51 -11.84 4.13
CA LYS A 300 -3.09 -13.01 4.83
C LYS A 300 -3.93 -12.57 6.02
N SER A 301 -3.42 -11.65 6.83
CA SER A 301 -4.14 -11.17 8.00
C SER A 301 -5.38 -10.35 7.62
N ILE A 302 -5.31 -9.52 6.57
CA ILE A 302 -6.47 -8.79 6.02
C ILE A 302 -7.54 -9.76 5.54
N LEU A 303 -7.17 -10.79 4.76
CA LEU A 303 -8.09 -11.84 4.30
C LEU A 303 -8.79 -12.54 5.46
N ALA A 304 -8.03 -12.95 6.48
CA ALA A 304 -8.58 -13.60 7.65
C ALA A 304 -9.53 -12.68 8.45
N TRP A 305 -9.19 -11.40 8.60
CA TRP A 305 -10.03 -10.42 9.27
C TRP A 305 -11.33 -10.15 8.50
N CYS A 306 -11.27 -10.03 7.19
CA CYS A 306 -12.47 -9.80 6.36
C CYS A 306 -13.47 -10.95 6.47
N LEU A 307 -12.99 -12.20 6.65
CA LEU A 307 -13.80 -13.42 6.66
C LEU A 307 -14.07 -13.99 8.08
N SER A 308 -13.69 -13.23 9.12
CA SER A 308 -13.90 -13.63 10.54
C SER A 308 -15.29 -13.27 11.08
#